data_b4c26e5178352eefacdde11b05194489
#
_entry.id   b4c26e5178352eefacdde11b05194489
#
_cell.length_a   1.000
_cell.length_b   1.000
_cell.length_c   1.000
_cell.angle_alpha   90.00
_cell.angle_beta   90.00
_cell.angle_gamma   90.00
#
_symmetry.space_group_name_H-M   'P 1'
#
loop_
_entity.id
_entity.type
_entity.pdbx_description
1 polymer ?
#
loop_
_entity_poly.entity_id
_entity_poly.type
_entity_poly.pdbx_seq_one_letter_code
_entity_poly.pdbx_strand_id
1 'polypeptide(L)'
;MTTAQERVVIQEKTKAIIKDACGDDVDAQAYLWMIARITRTLDDIYDADQEVTRNDLLEVLEYLFVRMPTNGFYCRHQNVLLSQHISMYNAWMAANLAENGDETDKIYAHVWRDTHHE
;
A
#
# COMPACT_ATOMS: atom_id res chain seq x y z
N MET A 1 15.88 7.61 -9.67
CA MET A 1 16.03 6.86 -8.40
C MET A 1 16.07 7.82 -7.23
N THR A 2 15.35 7.52 -6.17
CA THR A 2 15.22 8.39 -5.01
C THR A 2 16.42 8.17 -4.05
N THR A 3 17.03 9.26 -3.59
CA THR A 3 18.12 9.18 -2.59
C THR A 3 17.56 8.86 -1.21
N ALA A 4 18.44 8.46 -0.27
CA ALA A 4 18.04 8.22 1.11
C ALA A 4 17.47 9.48 1.77
N GLN A 5 18.03 10.64 1.46
CA GLN A 5 17.57 11.93 1.96
C GLN A 5 16.19 12.27 1.44
N GLU A 6 15.93 12.05 0.15
CA GLU A 6 14.62 12.27 -0.46
C GLU A 6 13.58 11.36 0.14
N ARG A 7 13.93 10.10 0.44
CA ARG A 7 13.04 9.14 1.10
C ARG A 7 12.62 9.64 2.49
N VAL A 8 13.55 10.18 3.27
CA VAL A 8 13.24 10.72 4.59
C VAL A 8 12.27 11.88 4.46
N VAL A 9 12.49 12.80 3.52
CA VAL A 9 11.60 13.94 3.27
C VAL A 9 10.20 13.45 2.89
N ILE A 10 10.09 12.47 2.00
CA ILE A 10 8.81 11.90 1.57
C ILE A 10 8.09 11.26 2.76
N GLN A 11 8.80 10.51 3.59
CA GLN A 11 8.21 9.88 4.78
C GLN A 11 7.69 10.92 5.77
N GLU A 12 8.44 11.99 6.02
CA GLU A 12 8.00 13.06 6.92
C GLU A 12 6.76 13.78 6.39
N LYS A 13 6.70 14.04 5.08
CA LYS A 13 5.51 14.62 4.46
C LYS A 13 4.31 13.69 4.57
N THR A 14 4.51 12.39 4.36
CA THR A 14 3.46 11.39 4.49
C THR A 14 2.90 11.37 5.92
N LYS A 15 3.76 11.38 6.91
CA LYS A 15 3.35 11.43 8.33
C LYS A 15 2.55 12.68 8.64
N ALA A 16 2.94 13.84 8.12
CA ALA A 16 2.23 15.08 8.33
C ALA A 16 0.82 15.04 7.72
N ILE A 17 0.68 14.51 6.51
CA ILE A 17 -0.61 14.36 5.85
C ILE A 17 -1.52 13.40 6.65
N ILE A 18 -0.98 12.30 7.12
CA ILE A 18 -1.71 11.32 7.93
C ILE A 18 -2.21 11.96 9.22
N LYS A 19 -1.35 12.71 9.90
CA LYS A 19 -1.72 13.41 11.12
C LYS A 19 -2.84 14.42 10.89
N ASP A 20 -2.75 15.20 9.82
CA ASP A 20 -3.80 16.15 9.46
C ASP A 20 -5.14 15.45 9.20
N ALA A 21 -5.12 14.32 8.51
CA ALA A 21 -6.33 13.57 8.18
C ALA A 21 -6.96 12.90 9.39
N CYS A 22 -6.15 12.37 10.31
CA CYS A 22 -6.62 11.55 11.43
C CYS A 22 -6.75 12.34 12.74
N GLY A 23 -6.17 13.53 12.83
CA GLY A 23 -6.15 14.30 14.08
C GLY A 23 -5.44 13.53 15.19
N ASP A 24 -6.12 13.40 16.33
CA ASP A 24 -5.55 12.74 17.50
C ASP A 24 -5.81 11.22 17.55
N ASP A 25 -6.42 10.64 16.53
CA ASP A 25 -6.67 9.20 16.47
C ASP A 25 -5.38 8.46 16.12
N VAL A 26 -4.68 8.02 17.17
CA VAL A 26 -3.37 7.35 17.05
C VAL A 26 -3.48 6.04 16.27
N ASP A 27 -4.54 5.29 16.51
CA ASP A 27 -4.75 4.00 15.82
C ASP A 27 -4.99 4.21 14.32
N ALA A 28 -5.76 5.23 13.94
CA ALA A 28 -5.98 5.58 12.54
C ALA A 28 -4.68 6.05 11.88
N GLN A 29 -3.88 6.84 12.59
CA GLN A 29 -2.56 7.26 12.08
C GLN A 29 -1.65 6.05 11.83
N ALA A 30 -1.59 5.12 12.77
CA ALA A 30 -0.78 3.91 12.65
C ALA A 30 -1.27 3.05 11.48
N TYR A 31 -2.58 2.91 11.32
CA TYR A 31 -3.18 2.15 10.20
C TYR A 31 -2.76 2.75 8.86
N LEU A 32 -2.94 4.05 8.67
CA LEU A 32 -2.59 4.70 7.40
C LEU A 32 -1.09 4.65 7.12
N TRP A 33 -0.27 4.76 8.15
CA TRP A 33 1.18 4.61 8.00
C TRP A 33 1.56 3.21 7.52
N MET A 34 0.93 2.17 8.08
CA MET A 34 1.17 0.80 7.63
C MET A 34 0.80 0.62 6.16
N ILE A 35 -0.37 1.14 5.75
CA ILE A 35 -0.80 1.07 4.35
C ILE A 35 0.21 1.77 3.44
N ALA A 36 0.66 2.97 3.82
CA ALA A 36 1.63 3.73 3.03
C ALA A 36 2.95 2.95 2.87
N ARG A 37 3.45 2.34 3.94
CA ARG A 37 4.70 1.57 3.91
C ARG A 37 4.56 0.28 3.10
N ILE A 38 3.45 -0.43 3.28
CA ILE A 38 3.20 -1.68 2.54
C ILE A 38 3.13 -1.39 1.04
N THR A 39 2.32 -0.41 0.64
CA THR A 39 2.14 -0.10 -0.78
C THR A 39 3.44 0.39 -1.42
N ARG A 40 4.20 1.23 -0.72
CA ARG A 40 5.47 1.74 -1.25
C ARG A 40 6.48 0.60 -1.44
N THR A 41 6.60 -0.28 -0.47
CA THR A 41 7.55 -1.40 -0.55
C THR A 41 7.18 -2.34 -1.70
N LEU A 42 5.90 -2.65 -1.87
CA LEU A 42 5.44 -3.51 -2.96
C LEU A 42 5.66 -2.85 -4.33
N ASP A 43 5.40 -1.55 -4.45
CA ASP A 43 5.68 -0.82 -5.69
C ASP A 43 7.17 -0.85 -6.03
N ASP A 44 8.03 -0.63 -5.05
CA ASP A 44 9.48 -0.65 -5.26
C ASP A 44 9.96 -2.03 -5.72
N ILE A 45 9.39 -3.11 -5.18
CA ILE A 45 9.70 -4.47 -5.62
C ILE A 45 9.26 -4.67 -7.08
N TYR A 46 8.04 -4.32 -7.39
CA TYR A 46 7.44 -4.59 -8.70
C TYR A 46 8.12 -3.78 -9.81
N ASP A 47 8.35 -2.50 -9.55
CA ASP A 47 8.93 -1.59 -10.55
C ASP A 47 10.46 -1.69 -10.61
N ALA A 48 11.08 -2.37 -9.64
CA ALA A 48 12.54 -2.43 -9.49
C ALA A 48 13.18 -1.02 -9.46
N ASP A 49 12.45 -0.04 -8.94
CA ASP A 49 12.84 1.36 -8.93
C ASP A 49 13.78 1.69 -7.77
N GLN A 50 13.64 1.01 -6.66
CA GLN A 50 14.44 1.18 -5.46
C GLN A 50 14.91 -0.18 -4.96
N GLU A 51 16.05 -0.18 -4.27
CA GLU A 51 16.50 -1.37 -3.58
C GLU A 51 15.61 -1.63 -2.37
N VAL A 52 15.05 -2.84 -2.29
CA VAL A 52 14.23 -3.28 -1.16
C VAL A 52 15.09 -4.16 -0.26
N THR A 53 15.26 -3.72 0.99
CA THR A 53 16.09 -4.45 1.95
C THR A 53 15.30 -5.54 2.64
N ARG A 54 16.05 -6.44 3.31
CA ARG A 54 15.42 -7.44 4.18
C ARG A 54 14.54 -6.77 5.24
N ASN A 55 15.01 -5.67 5.82
CA ASN A 55 14.25 -4.95 6.84
C ASN A 55 12.94 -4.40 6.29
N ASP A 56 12.92 -3.90 5.06
CA ASP A 56 11.69 -3.44 4.42
C ASP A 56 10.67 -4.59 4.30
N LEU A 57 11.13 -5.78 3.90
CA LEU A 57 10.26 -6.96 3.79
C LEU A 57 9.75 -7.42 5.14
N LEU A 58 10.62 -7.43 6.16
CA LEU A 58 10.21 -7.81 7.52
C LEU A 58 9.19 -6.83 8.09
N GLU A 59 9.34 -5.54 7.80
CA GLU A 59 8.37 -4.51 8.20
C GLU A 59 6.99 -4.80 7.60
N VAL A 60 6.94 -5.10 6.31
CA VAL A 60 5.67 -5.42 5.62
C VAL A 60 5.02 -6.66 6.25
N LEU A 61 5.79 -7.70 6.50
CA LEU A 61 5.27 -8.93 7.12
C LEU A 61 4.74 -8.67 8.53
N GLU A 62 5.45 -7.88 9.33
CA GLU A 62 4.98 -7.52 10.67
C GLU A 62 3.68 -6.73 10.60
N TYR A 63 3.59 -5.76 9.69
CA TYR A 63 2.38 -4.96 9.53
C TYR A 63 1.19 -5.82 9.12
N LEU A 64 1.38 -6.70 8.13
CA LEU A 64 0.28 -7.54 7.62
C LEU A 64 -0.19 -8.58 8.62
N PHE A 65 0.72 -9.24 9.33
CA PHE A 65 0.38 -10.39 10.16
C PHE A 65 0.22 -10.07 11.64
N VAL A 66 0.78 -8.98 12.12
CA VAL A 66 0.77 -8.65 13.54
C VAL A 66 0.06 -7.33 13.83
N ARG A 67 0.54 -6.24 13.24
CA ARG A 67 0.09 -4.89 13.60
C ARG A 67 -1.29 -4.57 13.04
N MET A 68 -1.55 -4.91 11.77
CA MET A 68 -2.84 -4.63 11.15
C MET A 68 -3.99 -5.38 11.84
N PRO A 69 -3.88 -6.71 12.05
CA PRO A 69 -4.97 -7.47 12.68
C PRO A 69 -5.30 -7.02 14.11
N THR A 70 -4.35 -6.39 14.81
CA THR A 70 -4.55 -5.93 16.19
C THR A 70 -4.73 -4.42 16.30
N ASN A 71 -4.69 -3.70 15.18
CA ASN A 71 -4.87 -2.24 15.16
C ASN A 71 -6.33 -1.89 15.50
N GLY A 72 -6.53 -1.00 16.46
CA GLY A 72 -7.87 -0.65 16.95
C GLY A 72 -8.76 -0.02 15.88
N PHE A 73 -8.19 0.84 15.03
CA PHE A 73 -8.94 1.45 13.93
C PHE A 73 -9.38 0.39 12.91
N TYR A 74 -8.46 -0.47 12.49
CA TYR A 74 -8.78 -1.56 11.57
C TYR A 74 -9.86 -2.48 12.13
N CYS A 75 -9.73 -2.87 13.40
CA CYS A 75 -10.70 -3.77 14.03
C CYS A 75 -12.10 -3.17 14.12
N ARG A 76 -12.18 -1.85 14.39
CA ARG A 76 -13.49 -1.16 14.47
C ARG A 76 -14.17 -1.03 13.11
N HIS A 77 -13.39 -0.95 12.03
CA HIS A 77 -13.89 -0.68 10.68
C HIS A 77 -13.56 -1.81 9.70
N GLN A 78 -13.36 -3.01 10.21
CA GLN A 78 -12.82 -4.13 9.44
C GLN A 78 -13.58 -4.42 8.14
N ASN A 79 -14.91 -4.43 8.20
CA ASN A 79 -15.72 -4.76 7.01
C ASN A 79 -15.50 -3.77 5.86
N VAL A 80 -15.50 -2.47 6.18
CA VAL A 80 -15.29 -1.42 5.18
C VAL A 80 -13.84 -1.45 4.67
N LEU A 81 -12.87 -1.55 5.60
CA LEU A 81 -11.46 -1.51 5.24
C LEU A 81 -11.04 -2.74 4.42
N LEU A 82 -11.56 -3.91 4.75
CA LEU A 82 -11.25 -5.12 3.99
C LEU A 82 -11.74 -4.99 2.54
N SER A 83 -12.94 -4.48 2.34
CA SER A 83 -13.46 -4.22 1.00
C SER A 83 -12.56 -3.24 0.23
N GLN A 84 -12.11 -2.18 0.89
CA GLN A 84 -11.20 -1.21 0.28
C GLN A 84 -9.83 -1.82 -0.03
N HIS A 85 -9.30 -2.68 0.83
CA HIS A 85 -8.05 -3.39 0.57
C HIS A 85 -8.16 -4.25 -0.70
N ILE A 86 -9.27 -4.94 -0.88
CA ILE A 86 -9.51 -5.76 -2.06
C ILE A 86 -9.55 -4.89 -3.32
N SER A 87 -10.27 -3.77 -3.27
CA SER A 87 -10.34 -2.83 -4.39
C SER A 87 -8.98 -2.24 -4.73
N MET A 88 -8.19 -1.87 -3.71
CA MET A 88 -6.84 -1.37 -3.91
C MET A 88 -5.93 -2.41 -4.56
N TYR A 89 -5.98 -3.64 -4.08
CA TYR A 89 -5.20 -4.74 -4.65
C TYR A 89 -5.56 -4.96 -6.12
N ASN A 90 -6.84 -5.01 -6.44
CA ASN A 90 -7.31 -5.23 -7.81
C ASN A 90 -6.88 -4.08 -8.73
N ALA A 91 -6.99 -2.84 -8.26
CA ALA A 91 -6.56 -1.66 -9.02
C ALA A 91 -5.05 -1.68 -9.25
N TRP A 92 -4.26 -2.03 -8.23
CA TRP A 92 -2.81 -2.13 -8.33
C TRP A 92 -2.39 -3.21 -9.32
N MET A 93 -3.01 -4.39 -9.25
CA MET A 93 -2.73 -5.48 -10.20
C MET A 93 -3.05 -5.07 -11.63
N ALA A 94 -4.22 -4.46 -11.86
CA ALA A 94 -4.62 -4.02 -13.18
C ALA A 94 -3.66 -2.96 -13.74
N ALA A 95 -3.28 -1.99 -12.92
CA ALA A 95 -2.35 -0.94 -13.33
C ALA A 95 -0.97 -1.51 -13.71
N ASN A 96 -0.45 -2.44 -12.90
CA ASN A 96 0.86 -3.04 -13.17
C ASN A 96 0.85 -3.92 -14.43
N LEU A 97 -0.21 -4.67 -14.66
CA LEU A 97 -0.35 -5.45 -15.89
C LEU A 97 -0.46 -4.54 -17.12
N ALA A 98 -1.18 -3.42 -16.99
CA ALA A 98 -1.33 -2.47 -18.09
C ALA A 98 -0.02 -1.75 -18.42
N GLU A 99 0.77 -1.39 -17.42
CA GLU A 99 2.00 -0.61 -17.60
C GLU A 99 3.20 -1.47 -17.99
N ASN A 100 3.31 -2.67 -17.42
CA ASN A 100 4.52 -3.48 -17.50
C ASN A 100 4.36 -4.77 -18.30
N GLY A 101 3.14 -5.08 -18.75
CA GLY A 101 2.86 -6.29 -19.49
C GLY A 101 2.89 -6.09 -21.01
N ASP A 102 2.76 -7.20 -21.74
CA ASP A 102 2.57 -7.18 -23.19
C ASP A 102 1.10 -6.90 -23.55
N GLU A 103 0.74 -7.00 -24.83
CA GLU A 103 -0.62 -6.72 -25.28
C GLU A 103 -1.65 -7.67 -24.64
N THR A 104 -1.28 -8.94 -24.44
CA THR A 104 -2.16 -9.92 -23.79
C THR A 104 -2.39 -9.52 -22.33
N ASP A 105 -1.33 -9.12 -21.62
CA ASP A 105 -1.43 -8.68 -20.24
C ASP A 105 -2.30 -7.42 -20.11
N LYS A 106 -2.19 -6.49 -21.05
CA LYS A 106 -3.02 -5.28 -21.07
C LYS A 106 -4.49 -5.59 -21.26
N ILE A 107 -4.81 -6.53 -22.12
CA ILE A 107 -6.18 -7.00 -22.32
C ILE A 107 -6.69 -7.67 -21.04
N TYR A 108 -5.86 -8.51 -20.45
CA TYR A 108 -6.17 -9.16 -19.18
C TYR A 108 -6.43 -8.16 -18.06
N ALA A 109 -5.65 -7.09 -18.00
CA ALA A 109 -5.84 -6.04 -17.02
C ALA A 109 -7.21 -5.37 -17.14
N HIS A 110 -7.67 -5.13 -18.37
CA HIS A 110 -9.01 -4.60 -18.62
C HIS A 110 -10.08 -5.53 -18.09
N VAL A 111 -9.98 -6.82 -18.43
CA VAL A 111 -10.94 -7.84 -17.97
C VAL A 111 -10.90 -7.95 -16.45
N TRP A 112 -9.71 -7.95 -15.86
CA TRP A 112 -9.52 -8.02 -14.42
C TRP A 112 -10.23 -6.85 -13.71
N ARG A 113 -10.01 -5.64 -14.21
CA ARG A 113 -10.61 -4.43 -13.63
C ARG A 113 -12.13 -4.49 -13.69
N ASP A 114 -12.69 -4.96 -14.82
CA ASP A 114 -14.12 -5.01 -15.02
C ASP A 114 -14.80 -6.10 -14.19
N THR A 115 -14.09 -7.20 -13.87
CA THR A 115 -14.68 -8.37 -13.20
C THR A 115 -14.34 -8.45 -11.71
N HIS A 116 -13.31 -7.73 -11.21
CA HIS A 116 -12.82 -7.85 -9.84
C HIS A 116 -12.96 -6.57 -9.01
N HIS A 117 -13.54 -5.51 -9.53
CA HIS A 117 -13.74 -4.29 -8.75
C HIS A 117 -14.98 -4.44 -7.84
N GLU A 118 -14.99 -3.67 -6.77
CA GLU A 118 -16.11 -3.60 -5.83
C GLU A 118 -17.30 -2.83 -6.41
#